data_a8d14dc1c242ebc6ae52e9c592812657
#
_entry.id   a8d14dc1c242ebc6ae52e9c592812657
#
_cell.length_a   1.000
_cell.length_b   1.000
_cell.length_c   1.000
_cell.angle_alpha   90.00
_cell.angle_beta   90.00
_cell.angle_gamma   90.00
#
_symmetry.space_group_name_H-M   'P 1'
#
loop_
_entity.id
_entity.type
_entity.pdbx_description
1 polymer ?
#
loop_
_entity_poly.entity_id
_entity_poly.type
_entity_poly.pdbx_seq_one_letter_code
_entity_poly.pdbx_strand_id
1 'polypeptide(L)'
;MSARRLFFGIGLPEPLQQQLVRWRAEQFPEEAGRPIAAANLHITLAFLGDVSDEKAQGLQQLAGRIQQRAFALDLDDAGHWPRPGVVWLGCRQAPRGLLQLAEMLRSQAARSGCHQSPQPFHPHITLLRNATRPVALPPRNFHWRFTVDCFSLYQSVFSQGRTRYRRLQSWPLHESS
;
A
#
# COMPACT_ATOMS: atom_id res chain seq x y z
N MET A 1 20.18 0.55 -19.95
CA MET A 1 19.00 -0.03 -19.30
C MET A 1 18.65 0.76 -18.06
N SER A 2 17.46 1.27 -18.05
CA SER A 2 17.01 2.06 -16.92
C SER A 2 16.40 1.16 -15.86
N ALA A 3 16.79 1.41 -14.61
CA ALA A 3 16.12 0.79 -13.47
C ALA A 3 14.81 1.54 -13.21
N ARG A 4 13.80 0.81 -12.78
CA ARG A 4 12.50 1.37 -12.42
C ARG A 4 12.24 1.14 -10.94
N ARG A 5 11.66 2.14 -10.30
CA ARG A 5 11.32 2.06 -8.88
C ARG A 5 9.97 1.36 -8.74
N LEU A 6 10.00 0.16 -8.19
CA LEU A 6 8.84 -0.73 -8.19
C LEU A 6 8.44 -1.16 -6.78
N PHE A 7 7.16 -1.49 -6.63
CA PHE A 7 6.64 -2.11 -5.41
C PHE A 7 5.38 -2.93 -5.74
N PHE A 8 5.14 -3.97 -4.96
CA PHE A 8 3.87 -4.68 -4.98
C PHE A 8 2.91 -4.04 -4.00
N GLY A 9 1.66 -3.90 -4.37
CA GLY A 9 0.66 -3.29 -3.50
C GLY A 9 -0.76 -3.66 -3.86
N ILE A 10 -1.67 -3.15 -3.04
CA ILE A 10 -3.11 -3.30 -3.21
C ILE A 10 -3.68 -1.90 -3.42
N GLY A 11 -4.32 -1.70 -4.58
CA GLY A 11 -5.06 -0.47 -4.85
C GLY A 11 -6.43 -0.51 -4.20
N LEU A 12 -7.05 0.65 -4.07
CA LEU A 12 -8.37 0.77 -3.47
C LEU A 12 -9.43 0.97 -4.56
N PRO A 13 -10.65 0.45 -4.35
CA PRO A 13 -11.76 0.78 -5.26
C PRO A 13 -11.97 2.30 -5.33
N GLU A 14 -12.31 2.81 -6.50
CA GLU A 14 -12.47 4.25 -6.69
C GLU A 14 -13.50 4.88 -5.73
N PRO A 15 -14.68 4.27 -5.49
CA PRO A 15 -15.60 4.85 -4.51
C PRO A 15 -15.01 4.98 -3.12
N LEU A 16 -14.20 4.00 -2.70
CA LEU A 16 -13.52 4.05 -1.40
C LEU A 16 -12.47 5.16 -1.38
N GLN A 17 -11.71 5.33 -2.47
CA GLN A 17 -10.75 6.42 -2.57
C GLN A 17 -11.43 7.77 -2.31
N GLN A 18 -12.59 8.00 -2.91
CA GLN A 18 -13.32 9.26 -2.76
C GLN A 18 -13.84 9.44 -1.34
N GLN A 19 -14.32 8.37 -0.73
CA GLN A 19 -14.79 8.43 0.66
C GLN A 19 -13.64 8.78 1.61
N LEU A 20 -12.49 8.17 1.42
CA LEU A 20 -11.32 8.41 2.28
C LEU A 20 -10.78 9.83 2.11
N VAL A 21 -10.77 10.35 0.89
CA VAL A 21 -10.33 11.72 0.64
C VAL A 21 -11.23 12.71 1.37
N ARG A 22 -12.56 12.52 1.30
CA ARG A 22 -13.51 13.39 2.00
C ARG A 22 -13.35 13.28 3.51
N TRP A 23 -13.27 12.07 4.03
CA TRP A 23 -13.11 11.85 5.47
C TRP A 23 -11.82 12.49 5.97
N ARG A 24 -10.73 12.33 5.23
CA ARG A 24 -9.44 12.91 5.58
C ARG A 24 -9.52 14.44 5.65
N ALA A 25 -10.17 15.05 4.67
CA ALA A 25 -10.33 16.50 4.64
C ALA A 25 -11.12 17.03 5.82
N GLU A 26 -12.10 16.26 6.30
CA GLU A 26 -12.91 16.62 7.45
C GLU A 26 -12.16 16.43 8.78
N GLN A 27 -11.28 15.43 8.85
CA GLN A 27 -10.66 15.04 10.11
C GLN A 27 -9.31 15.71 10.39
N PHE A 28 -8.61 16.19 9.36
CA PHE A 28 -7.27 16.74 9.53
C PHE A 28 -7.18 18.14 8.92
N PRO A 29 -6.57 19.08 9.66
CA PRO A 29 -6.35 20.42 9.11
C PRO A 29 -5.27 20.42 8.02
N GLU A 30 -5.24 21.43 7.17
CA GLU A 30 -4.27 21.53 6.07
C GLU A 30 -2.83 21.47 6.55
N GLU A 31 -2.55 22.06 7.73
CA GLU A 31 -1.20 22.10 8.27
C GLU A 31 -0.74 20.75 8.86
N ALA A 32 -1.61 19.77 8.95
CA ALA A 32 -1.25 18.45 9.51
C ALA A 32 -0.24 17.72 8.65
N GLY A 33 -0.29 17.91 7.33
CA GLY A 33 0.63 17.26 6.41
C GLY A 33 0.17 17.42 4.97
N ARG A 34 0.93 16.78 4.07
CA ARG A 34 0.63 16.80 2.63
C ARG A 34 -0.25 15.61 2.28
N PRO A 35 -1.47 15.83 1.75
CA PRO A 35 -2.36 14.72 1.43
C PRO A 35 -1.89 13.93 0.21
N ILE A 36 -2.06 12.62 0.29
CA ILE A 36 -1.78 11.72 -0.82
C ILE A 36 -2.95 11.80 -1.80
N ALA A 37 -2.65 11.90 -3.10
CA ALA A 37 -3.68 11.92 -4.12
C ALA A 37 -4.54 10.65 -4.07
N ALA A 38 -5.83 10.78 -4.36
CA ALA A 38 -6.78 9.67 -4.27
C ALA A 38 -6.30 8.42 -5.03
N ALA A 39 -5.81 8.60 -6.25
CA ALA A 39 -5.36 7.49 -7.10
C ALA A 39 -4.09 6.82 -6.56
N ASN A 40 -3.37 7.46 -5.64
CA ASN A 40 -2.14 6.92 -5.05
C ASN A 40 -2.38 6.24 -3.70
N LEU A 41 -3.60 6.27 -3.19
CA LEU A 41 -3.92 5.56 -1.94
C LEU A 41 -3.81 4.06 -2.16
N HIS A 42 -3.00 3.39 -1.35
CA HIS A 42 -2.74 1.96 -1.52
C HIS A 42 -2.12 1.38 -0.25
N ILE A 43 -2.09 0.05 -0.20
CA ILE A 43 -1.31 -0.67 0.82
C ILE A 43 -0.09 -1.25 0.11
N THR A 44 1.11 -0.90 0.57
CA THR A 44 2.33 -1.50 0.04
C THR A 44 2.52 -2.88 0.67
N LEU A 45 2.71 -3.89 -0.18
CA LEU A 45 2.96 -5.27 0.28
C LEU A 45 4.44 -5.58 0.34
N ALA A 46 5.18 -5.16 -0.68
CA ALA A 46 6.63 -5.38 -0.74
C ALA A 46 7.28 -4.30 -1.59
N PHE A 47 8.22 -3.59 -1.01
CA PHE A 47 8.98 -2.56 -1.71
C PHE A 47 10.19 -3.19 -2.38
N LEU A 48 10.37 -2.94 -3.66
CA LEU A 48 11.45 -3.55 -4.43
C LEU A 48 12.63 -2.62 -4.67
N GLY A 49 12.40 -1.30 -4.63
CA GLY A 49 13.42 -0.31 -4.95
C GLY A 49 13.65 -0.19 -6.43
N ASP A 50 14.86 0.23 -6.81
CA ASP A 50 15.22 0.36 -8.22
C ASP A 50 15.56 -1.01 -8.78
N VAL A 51 14.83 -1.44 -9.79
CA VAL A 51 14.86 -2.81 -10.31
C VAL A 51 15.08 -2.77 -11.82
N SER A 52 16.00 -3.59 -12.31
CA SER A 52 16.22 -3.73 -13.75
C SER A 52 15.01 -4.42 -14.41
N ASP A 53 14.88 -4.24 -15.71
CA ASP A 53 13.77 -4.87 -16.45
C ASP A 53 13.82 -6.39 -16.34
N GLU A 54 15.02 -6.96 -16.38
CA GLU A 54 15.22 -8.41 -16.26
C GLU A 54 14.76 -8.93 -14.90
N LYS A 55 15.16 -8.25 -13.83
CA LYS A 55 14.74 -8.63 -12.47
C LYS A 55 13.24 -8.43 -12.27
N ALA A 56 12.70 -7.35 -12.82
CA ALA A 56 11.26 -7.09 -12.75
C ALA A 56 10.46 -8.20 -13.42
N GLN A 57 10.93 -8.69 -14.56
CA GLN A 57 10.27 -9.78 -15.27
C GLN A 57 10.27 -11.06 -14.44
N GLY A 58 11.39 -11.39 -13.82
CA GLY A 58 11.47 -12.55 -12.93
C GLY A 58 10.55 -12.46 -11.74
N LEU A 59 10.46 -11.29 -11.13
CA LEU A 59 9.57 -11.06 -10.00
C LEU A 59 8.10 -11.18 -10.41
N GLN A 60 7.75 -10.72 -11.60
CA GLN A 60 6.39 -10.86 -12.12
C GLN A 60 6.02 -12.33 -12.33
N GLN A 61 6.95 -13.14 -12.83
CA GLN A 61 6.72 -14.57 -13.00
C GLN A 61 6.49 -15.26 -11.66
N LEU A 62 7.27 -14.90 -10.64
CA LEU A 62 7.10 -15.46 -9.31
C LEU A 62 5.75 -15.05 -8.72
N ALA A 63 5.36 -13.78 -8.89
CA ALA A 63 4.06 -13.31 -8.40
C ALA A 63 2.90 -14.07 -9.06
N GLY A 64 3.03 -14.39 -10.33
CA GLY A 64 2.01 -15.13 -11.06
C GLY A 64 1.81 -16.58 -10.58
N ARG A 65 2.74 -17.11 -9.80
CA ARG A 65 2.63 -18.46 -9.23
C ARG A 65 1.93 -18.47 -7.87
N ILE A 66 1.67 -17.32 -7.30
CA ILE A 66 1.02 -17.22 -5.99
C ILE A 66 -0.42 -17.68 -6.12
N GLN A 67 -0.80 -18.65 -5.27
CA GLN A 67 -2.15 -19.19 -5.20
C GLN A 67 -2.71 -18.81 -3.83
N GLN A 68 -3.65 -17.87 -3.82
CA GLN A 68 -4.20 -17.38 -2.56
C GLN A 68 -5.63 -16.88 -2.79
N ARG A 69 -6.46 -17.04 -1.77
CA ARG A 69 -7.85 -16.58 -1.81
C ARG A 69 -7.95 -15.09 -1.54
N ALA A 70 -8.98 -14.49 -2.12
CA ALA A 70 -9.38 -13.13 -1.79
C ALA A 70 -9.75 -13.05 -0.31
N PHE A 71 -9.64 -11.86 0.25
CA PHE A 71 -9.96 -11.64 1.65
C PHE A 71 -10.62 -10.28 1.84
N ALA A 72 -11.41 -10.16 2.91
CA ALA A 72 -12.00 -8.89 3.30
C ALA A 72 -11.03 -8.11 4.16
N LEU A 73 -10.99 -6.82 3.95
CA LEU A 73 -10.12 -5.91 4.70
C LEU A 73 -10.97 -4.87 5.40
N ASP A 74 -10.74 -4.71 6.71
CA ASP A 74 -11.43 -3.72 7.52
C ASP A 74 -10.49 -2.58 7.86
N LEU A 75 -10.86 -1.37 7.48
CA LEU A 75 -10.09 -0.16 7.79
C LEU A 75 -10.75 0.51 8.98
N ASP A 76 -10.22 0.29 10.16
CA ASP A 76 -10.83 0.70 11.41
C ASP A 76 -9.82 1.24 12.43
N ASP A 77 -8.60 1.51 11.99
CA ASP A 77 -7.57 2.06 12.85
C ASP A 77 -6.81 3.17 12.12
N ALA A 78 -6.27 4.10 12.87
CA ALA A 78 -5.48 5.19 12.32
C ALA A 78 -4.34 5.50 13.29
N GLY A 79 -3.25 6.03 12.75
CA GLY A 79 -2.11 6.36 13.58
C GLY A 79 -1.24 7.43 12.95
N HIS A 80 -0.28 7.87 13.73
CA HIS A 80 0.68 8.88 13.31
C HIS A 80 2.07 8.41 13.70
N TRP A 81 2.96 8.35 12.72
CA TRP A 81 4.38 8.11 12.92
C TRP A 81 5.13 9.41 12.66
N PRO A 82 5.53 10.16 13.72
CA PRO A 82 6.24 11.43 13.52
C PRO A 82 7.52 11.28 12.70
N ARG A 83 8.16 10.15 12.81
CA ARG A 83 9.25 9.74 11.93
C ARG A 83 8.80 8.46 11.24
N PRO A 84 8.61 8.49 9.94
CA PRO A 84 8.99 9.44 8.89
C PRO A 84 8.00 10.57 8.59
N GLY A 85 7.05 10.87 9.44
CA GLY A 85 6.06 11.93 9.20
C GLY A 85 4.87 11.44 8.40
N VAL A 86 4.23 10.39 8.86
CA VAL A 86 3.12 9.74 8.16
C VAL A 86 1.90 9.64 9.06
N VAL A 87 0.75 10.06 8.52
CA VAL A 87 -0.55 9.73 9.11
C VAL A 87 -1.12 8.61 8.26
N TRP A 88 -1.55 7.53 8.91
CA TRP A 88 -1.97 6.31 8.20
C TRP A 88 -3.32 5.80 8.69
N LEU A 89 -3.95 5.03 7.82
CA LEU A 89 -5.19 4.28 8.07
C LEU A 89 -4.87 2.79 7.94
N GLY A 90 -5.39 1.97 8.84
CA GLY A 90 -5.07 0.54 8.80
C GLY A 90 -6.12 -0.30 9.49
N CYS A 91 -5.70 -1.48 9.90
CA CYS A 91 -6.56 -2.49 10.51
C CYS A 91 -6.16 -2.73 11.95
N ARG A 92 -7.14 -2.81 12.86
CA ARG A 92 -6.86 -3.25 14.23
C ARG A 92 -6.38 -4.69 14.23
N GLN A 93 -6.96 -5.50 13.35
CA GLN A 93 -6.57 -6.89 13.19
C GLN A 93 -6.43 -7.19 11.70
N ALA A 94 -5.19 -7.34 11.26
CA ALA A 94 -4.93 -7.62 9.85
C ALA A 94 -5.41 -9.03 9.49
N PRO A 95 -6.10 -9.19 8.34
CA PRO A 95 -6.51 -10.53 7.89
C PRO A 95 -5.31 -11.42 7.64
N ARG A 96 -5.45 -12.70 7.95
CA ARG A 96 -4.39 -13.68 7.72
C ARG A 96 -3.94 -13.72 6.27
N GLY A 97 -4.90 -13.63 5.34
CA GLY A 97 -4.59 -13.61 3.91
C GLY A 97 -3.69 -12.46 3.50
N LEU A 98 -3.91 -11.28 4.08
CA LEU A 98 -3.07 -10.12 3.81
C LEU A 98 -1.64 -10.35 4.28
N LEU A 99 -1.49 -10.86 5.50
CA LEU A 99 -0.17 -11.12 6.07
C LEU A 99 0.59 -12.19 5.29
N GLN A 100 -0.10 -13.24 4.87
CA GLN A 100 0.49 -14.32 4.07
C GLN A 100 0.94 -13.80 2.70
N LEU A 101 0.11 -13.01 2.03
CA LEU A 101 0.44 -12.45 0.73
C LEU A 101 1.68 -11.57 0.80
N ALA A 102 1.72 -10.68 1.79
CA ALA A 102 2.87 -9.79 1.98
C ALA A 102 4.14 -10.60 2.27
N GLU A 103 4.04 -11.63 3.11
CA GLU A 103 5.19 -12.46 3.45
C GLU A 103 5.74 -13.18 2.22
N MET A 104 4.86 -13.74 1.38
CA MET A 104 5.30 -14.41 0.16
C MET A 104 6.00 -13.46 -0.79
N LEU A 105 5.43 -12.28 -1.01
CA LEU A 105 6.01 -11.28 -1.91
C LEU A 105 7.34 -10.75 -1.37
N ARG A 106 7.43 -10.49 -0.07
CA ARG A 106 8.66 -10.02 0.55
C ARG A 106 9.76 -11.09 0.50
N SER A 107 9.40 -12.35 0.71
CA SER A 107 10.36 -13.46 0.62
C SER A 107 10.90 -13.60 -0.81
N GLN A 108 10.01 -13.53 -1.80
CA GLN A 108 10.43 -13.59 -3.21
C GLN A 108 11.35 -12.42 -3.57
N ALA A 109 11.01 -11.22 -3.08
CA ALA A 109 11.82 -10.03 -3.32
C ALA A 109 13.21 -10.16 -2.70
N ALA A 110 13.28 -10.64 -1.46
CA ALA A 110 14.55 -10.82 -0.76
C ALA A 110 15.43 -11.83 -1.48
N ARG A 111 14.85 -12.95 -1.93
CA ARG A 111 15.59 -13.98 -2.67
C ARG A 111 16.05 -13.49 -4.04
N SER A 112 15.38 -12.48 -4.58
CA SER A 112 15.76 -11.86 -5.86
C SER A 112 16.75 -10.72 -5.68
N GLY A 113 17.23 -10.48 -4.46
CA GLY A 113 18.21 -9.45 -4.19
C GLY A 113 17.64 -8.09 -3.84
N CYS A 114 16.33 -7.99 -3.61
CA CYS A 114 15.70 -6.75 -3.18
C CYS A 114 15.69 -6.69 -1.66
N HIS A 115 16.38 -5.70 -1.09
CA HIS A 115 16.45 -5.56 0.36
C HIS A 115 15.07 -5.39 0.98
N GLN A 116 14.78 -6.15 2.02
CA GLN A 116 13.55 -6.03 2.78
C GLN A 116 13.86 -5.63 4.22
N SER A 117 13.03 -4.76 4.78
CA SER A 117 13.19 -4.33 6.16
C SER A 117 12.99 -5.52 7.11
N PRO A 118 13.82 -5.64 8.18
CA PRO A 118 13.61 -6.65 9.19
C PRO A 118 12.41 -6.35 10.09
N GLN A 119 11.84 -5.16 9.99
CA GLN A 119 10.69 -4.78 10.80
C GLN A 119 9.46 -5.61 10.43
N PRO A 120 8.59 -5.95 11.41
CA PRO A 120 7.35 -6.63 11.10
C PRO A 120 6.50 -5.83 10.12
N PHE A 121 5.81 -6.54 9.23
CA PHE A 121 4.92 -5.91 8.27
C PHE A 121 3.75 -5.27 9.00
N HIS A 122 3.55 -3.98 8.79
CA HIS A 122 2.43 -3.22 9.32
C HIS A 122 1.59 -2.70 8.16
N PRO A 123 0.48 -3.38 7.81
CA PRO A 123 -0.35 -2.95 6.68
C PRO A 123 -0.99 -1.60 6.97
N HIS A 124 -0.81 -0.67 6.05
CA HIS A 124 -1.36 0.67 6.22
C HIS A 124 -1.52 1.38 4.88
N ILE A 125 -2.44 2.33 4.86
CA ILE A 125 -2.62 3.28 3.77
C ILE A 125 -2.09 4.62 4.27
N THR A 126 -1.10 5.19 3.59
CA THR A 126 -0.60 6.52 3.95
C THR A 126 -1.61 7.55 3.48
N LEU A 127 -2.12 8.36 4.41
CA LEU A 127 -3.06 9.44 4.13
C LEU A 127 -2.36 10.77 3.94
N LEU A 128 -1.41 11.07 4.83
CA LEU A 128 -0.64 12.33 4.81
C LEU A 128 0.85 12.01 4.93
N ARG A 129 1.65 12.78 4.20
CA ARG A 129 3.11 12.79 4.34
C ARG A 129 3.55 14.12 4.93
N ASN A 130 4.81 14.21 5.32
CA ASN A 130 5.39 15.41 5.93
C ASN A 130 4.65 15.83 7.20
N ALA A 131 4.04 14.87 7.89
CA ALA A 131 3.30 15.06 9.13
C ALA A 131 4.28 14.95 10.30
N THR A 132 5.18 15.91 10.43
CA THR A 132 6.26 15.90 11.43
C THR A 132 5.89 16.52 12.76
N ARG A 133 4.77 17.26 12.81
CA ARG A 133 4.26 17.88 14.03
C ARG A 133 3.19 16.97 14.65
N PRO A 134 2.91 17.13 15.95
CA PRO A 134 1.84 16.35 16.56
C PRO A 134 0.53 16.51 15.83
N VAL A 135 -0.16 15.41 15.61
CA VAL A 135 -1.45 15.38 14.89
C VAL A 135 -2.49 14.73 15.81
N ALA A 136 -3.61 15.42 15.98
CA ALA A 136 -4.74 14.84 16.71
C ALA A 136 -5.43 13.81 15.83
N LEU A 137 -5.51 12.58 16.33
CA LEU A 137 -6.17 11.50 15.61
C LEU A 137 -7.68 11.56 15.85
N PRO A 138 -8.49 11.22 14.83
CA PRO A 138 -9.93 11.22 15.00
C PRO A 138 -10.39 10.11 15.93
N PRO A 139 -11.61 10.23 16.50
CA PRO A 139 -12.19 9.14 17.29
C PRO A 139 -12.28 7.86 16.46
N ARG A 140 -12.09 6.71 17.11
CA ARG A 140 -12.13 5.41 16.44
C ARG A 140 -13.56 4.91 16.22
N ASN A 141 -14.37 5.73 15.59
CA ASN A 141 -15.76 5.39 15.26
C ASN A 141 -15.96 5.22 13.76
N PHE A 142 -14.86 5.06 13.01
CA PHE A 142 -14.91 4.89 11.55
C PHE A 142 -14.62 3.46 11.18
N HIS A 143 -15.15 3.03 10.03
CA HIS A 143 -14.96 1.68 9.54
C HIS A 143 -15.30 1.61 8.07
N TRP A 144 -14.38 1.08 7.26
CA TRP A 144 -14.63 0.75 5.86
C TRP A 144 -14.22 -0.69 5.65
N ARG A 145 -14.99 -1.39 4.85
CA ARG A 145 -14.71 -2.78 4.52
C ARG A 145 -14.77 -2.95 3.01
N PHE A 146 -13.78 -3.64 2.46
CA PHE A 146 -13.80 -4.00 1.05
C PHE A 146 -13.09 -5.33 0.84
N THR A 147 -13.44 -6.00 -0.27
CA THR A 147 -12.81 -7.26 -0.63
C THR A 147 -11.60 -6.98 -1.48
N VAL A 148 -10.47 -7.58 -1.10
CA VAL A 148 -9.23 -7.54 -1.89
C VAL A 148 -9.22 -8.80 -2.77
N ASP A 149 -9.39 -8.60 -4.07
CA ASP A 149 -9.46 -9.70 -5.04
C ASP A 149 -8.29 -9.72 -6.03
N CYS A 150 -7.35 -8.80 -5.88
CA CYS A 150 -6.15 -8.76 -6.70
C CYS A 150 -5.05 -7.96 -6.01
N PHE A 151 -3.84 -8.18 -6.47
CA PHE A 151 -2.71 -7.32 -6.11
C PHE A 151 -1.95 -6.96 -7.38
N SER A 152 -1.10 -5.94 -7.30
CA SER A 152 -0.50 -5.38 -8.51
C SER A 152 0.95 -5.00 -8.28
N LEU A 153 1.68 -4.92 -9.40
CA LEU A 153 3.02 -4.34 -9.43
C LEU A 153 2.88 -2.90 -9.91
N TYR A 154 3.45 -1.98 -9.16
CA TYR A 154 3.40 -0.55 -9.46
C TYR A 154 4.79 0.00 -9.67
N GLN A 155 4.87 0.98 -10.58
CA GLN A 155 6.04 1.80 -10.76
C GLN A 155 5.77 3.18 -10.16
N SER A 156 6.70 3.65 -9.35
CA SER A 156 6.66 5.00 -8.81
C SER A 156 7.36 5.92 -9.81
N VAL A 157 6.61 6.89 -10.34
CA VAL A 157 7.12 7.84 -11.33
C VAL A 157 7.00 9.24 -10.75
N PHE A 158 8.12 9.95 -10.70
CA PHE A 158 8.14 11.35 -10.26
C PHE A 158 8.21 12.24 -11.51
N SER A 159 7.21 13.09 -11.69
CA SER A 159 7.11 13.97 -12.84
C SER A 159 6.35 15.24 -12.45
N GLN A 160 6.82 16.39 -12.91
CA GLN A 160 6.18 17.69 -12.67
C GLN A 160 5.91 17.95 -11.17
N GLY A 161 6.89 17.59 -10.31
CA GLY A 161 6.77 17.80 -8.88
C GLY A 161 5.82 16.86 -8.16
N ARG A 162 5.32 15.83 -8.82
CA ARG A 162 4.36 14.89 -8.25
C ARG A 162 4.78 13.46 -8.44
N THR A 163 4.44 12.62 -7.47
CA THR A 163 4.60 11.17 -7.56
C THR A 163 3.32 10.57 -8.10
N ARG A 164 3.45 9.70 -9.11
CA ARG A 164 2.34 8.93 -9.65
C ARG A 164 2.70 7.45 -9.58
N TYR A 165 1.72 6.62 -9.30
CA TYR A 165 1.89 5.17 -9.30
C TYR A 165 1.25 4.60 -10.55
N ARG A 166 2.08 3.97 -11.39
CA ARG A 166 1.65 3.37 -12.63
C ARG A 166 1.53 1.87 -12.43
N ARG A 167 0.33 1.33 -12.65
CA ARG A 167 0.11 -0.11 -12.54
C ARG A 167 0.70 -0.80 -13.76
N LEU A 168 1.66 -1.70 -13.54
CA LEU A 168 2.31 -2.43 -14.62
C LEU A 168 1.61 -3.76 -14.90
N GLN A 169 1.18 -4.45 -13.85
CA GLN A 169 0.50 -5.75 -13.97
C GLN A 169 -0.28 -6.04 -12.71
N SER A 170 -1.37 -6.81 -12.85
CA SER A 170 -2.20 -7.26 -11.73
C SER A 170 -2.38 -8.75 -11.80
N TRP A 171 -2.54 -9.37 -10.62
CA TRP A 171 -2.79 -10.80 -10.48
C TRP A 171 -4.03 -11.00 -9.62
N PRO A 172 -4.98 -11.85 -10.09
CA PRO A 172 -6.18 -12.09 -9.31
C PRO A 172 -5.90 -13.00 -8.11
N LEU A 173 -6.69 -12.82 -7.07
CA LEU A 173 -6.79 -13.76 -5.97
C LEU A 173 -8.01 -14.64 -6.23
N HIS A 174 -7.98 -15.89 -5.73
CA HIS A 174 -9.07 -16.81 -5.96
C HIS A 174 -10.32 -16.40 -5.21
N GLU A 175 -11.47 -16.73 -5.76
CA GLU A 175 -12.73 -16.43 -5.09
C GLU A 175 -12.77 -17.10 -3.71
N SER A 176 -13.32 -16.35 -2.76
CA SER A 176 -13.55 -16.86 -1.42
C SER A 176 -14.78 -17.78 -1.49
N SER A 177 -14.56 -19.07 -1.28
CA SER A 177 -15.67 -20.03 -1.28
C SER A 177 -16.42 -19.97 0.06
#